data_d6fa5e3214908148375b03571c1fa211
#
_entry.id   d6fa5e3214908148375b03571c1fa211
#
_cell.length_a   1.000
_cell.length_b   1.000
_cell.length_c   1.000
_cell.angle_alpha   90.00
_cell.angle_beta   90.00
_cell.angle_gamma   90.00
#
_symmetry.space_group_name_H-M   'P 1'
#
loop_
_entity.id
_entity.type
_entity.pdbx_description
1 polymer ?
#
loop_
_entity_poly.entity_id
_entity_poly.type
_entity_poly.pdbx_seq_one_letter_code
_entity_poly.pdbx_strand_id
1 'polypeptide(L)'
;STGTKLENVGVVTIGEDGRVSAKSYPLDSLTDADKTVADRAAAIQAEIDKEYGAAFAKTEVDLNGEKEPGNRTEETNLGDLITDALVWGAEQQGETVDAAITNGGGIRATIEAGDITKKDVNTVLPFGNTLSIIKITGEELLEVLEASTFCTPEAIGGFPQVSGIEFTVDTTKGYDQGDEYPGTTYFAPKTINRVTIKTVGGKDFDPAATYTIATNDFMAAGGDTYYAFAAASVNYDLGLSMDEVV
;
A
#
# COMPACT_ATOMS: atom_id res chain seq x y z
N SER A 1 -21.05 -13.44 -3.18
CA SER A 1 -20.34 -12.17 -2.89
C SER A 1 -21.14 -11.01 -3.44
N THR A 2 -21.17 -9.90 -2.72
CA THR A 2 -21.83 -8.64 -3.14
C THR A 2 -20.86 -7.69 -3.84
N GLY A 3 -19.65 -8.12 -4.16
CA GLY A 3 -18.61 -7.26 -4.73
C GLY A 3 -17.86 -6.48 -3.66
N THR A 4 -17.24 -5.37 -4.05
CA THR A 4 -16.47 -4.46 -3.22
C THR A 4 -17.07 -3.04 -3.27
N LYS A 5 -16.61 -2.12 -2.44
CA LYS A 5 -16.99 -0.70 -2.44
C LYS A 5 -18.51 -0.44 -2.46
N LEU A 6 -19.31 -1.30 -1.84
CA LEU A 6 -20.78 -1.22 -1.82
C LEU A 6 -21.46 -1.28 -3.20
N GLU A 7 -20.85 -1.91 -4.19
CA GLU A 7 -21.43 -2.03 -5.54
C GLU A 7 -22.80 -2.72 -5.54
N ASN A 8 -23.01 -3.64 -4.60
CA ASN A 8 -24.25 -4.40 -4.52
C ASN A 8 -24.74 -4.56 -3.08
N VAL A 9 -26.05 -4.64 -2.93
CA VAL A 9 -26.72 -5.05 -1.69
C VAL A 9 -27.18 -6.50 -1.82
N GLY A 10 -26.72 -7.36 -0.91
CA GLY A 10 -27.17 -8.75 -0.84
C GLY A 10 -28.36 -8.91 0.10
N VAL A 11 -29.42 -9.55 -0.36
CA VAL A 11 -30.59 -9.92 0.45
C VAL A 11 -30.65 -11.44 0.56
N VAL A 12 -30.63 -11.94 1.79
CA VAL A 12 -30.84 -13.38 2.08
C VAL A 12 -32.18 -13.53 2.74
N THR A 13 -33.04 -14.38 2.17
CA THR A 13 -34.37 -14.69 2.70
C THR A 13 -34.38 -16.12 3.20
N ILE A 14 -34.83 -16.32 4.42
CA ILE A 14 -35.03 -17.62 5.02
C ILE A 14 -36.55 -17.82 5.14
N GLY A 15 -37.10 -18.79 4.41
CA GLY A 15 -38.52 -19.12 4.46
C GLY A 15 -38.87 -19.85 5.78
N GLU A 16 -40.15 -19.86 6.15
CA GLU A 16 -40.67 -20.62 7.29
C GLU A 16 -40.40 -22.15 7.18
N ASP A 17 -40.26 -22.63 5.95
CA ASP A 17 -39.89 -24.01 5.62
C ASP A 17 -38.37 -24.28 5.69
N GLY A 18 -37.58 -23.30 6.14
CA GLY A 18 -36.12 -23.36 6.23
C GLY A 18 -35.37 -23.20 4.90
N ARG A 19 -36.07 -22.97 3.79
CA ARG A 19 -35.41 -22.71 2.51
C ARG A 19 -34.71 -21.37 2.54
N VAL A 20 -33.48 -21.33 2.01
CA VAL A 20 -32.66 -20.14 1.90
C VAL A 20 -32.58 -19.72 0.43
N SER A 21 -32.87 -18.46 0.17
CA SER A 21 -32.63 -17.82 -1.14
C SER A 21 -31.79 -16.57 -0.95
N ALA A 22 -30.95 -16.25 -1.96
CA ALA A 22 -30.14 -15.04 -1.96
C ALA A 22 -30.29 -14.30 -3.28
N LYS A 23 -30.33 -12.97 -3.22
CA LYS A 23 -30.37 -12.10 -4.38
C LYS A 23 -29.45 -10.91 -4.17
N SER A 24 -28.74 -10.52 -5.23
CA SER A 24 -27.89 -9.34 -5.24
C SER A 24 -28.56 -8.25 -6.09
N TYR A 25 -28.52 -7.03 -5.58
CA TYR A 25 -29.06 -5.85 -6.26
C TYR A 25 -27.90 -4.85 -6.42
N PRO A 26 -27.58 -4.40 -7.67
CA PRO A 26 -26.67 -3.30 -7.87
C PRO A 26 -27.15 -2.06 -7.11
N LEU A 27 -26.25 -1.36 -6.42
CA LEU A 27 -26.60 -0.22 -5.58
C LEU A 27 -27.23 0.92 -6.39
N ASP A 28 -26.76 1.15 -7.62
CA ASP A 28 -27.28 2.14 -8.56
C ASP A 28 -28.71 1.85 -9.03
N SER A 29 -29.17 0.60 -8.89
CA SER A 29 -30.57 0.21 -9.17
C SER A 29 -31.52 0.53 -8.02
N LEU A 30 -31.02 0.91 -6.84
CA LEU A 30 -31.79 1.26 -5.66
C LEU A 30 -31.95 2.79 -5.58
N THR A 31 -33.12 3.29 -5.99
CA THR A 31 -33.37 4.73 -6.13
C THR A 31 -33.94 5.38 -4.87
N ASP A 32 -34.49 4.56 -3.95
CA ASP A 32 -35.11 5.06 -2.72
C ASP A 32 -34.10 5.02 -1.57
N ALA A 33 -33.71 6.20 -1.08
CA ALA A 33 -32.88 6.36 0.10
C ALA A 33 -33.73 6.78 1.30
N ASP A 34 -33.43 6.24 2.48
CA ASP A 34 -33.97 6.78 3.73
C ASP A 34 -33.49 8.22 3.90
N LYS A 35 -34.43 9.15 3.93
CA LYS A 35 -34.13 10.59 3.97
C LYS A 35 -33.31 10.98 5.22
N THR A 36 -33.58 10.39 6.37
CA THR A 36 -32.87 10.71 7.61
C THR A 36 -31.41 10.29 7.52
N VAL A 37 -31.14 9.10 6.95
CA VAL A 37 -29.80 8.59 6.72
C VAL A 37 -29.05 9.44 5.69
N ALA A 38 -29.73 9.78 4.57
CA ALA A 38 -29.15 10.60 3.52
C ALA A 38 -28.81 12.03 4.01
N ASP A 39 -29.70 12.67 4.77
CA ASP A 39 -29.46 13.99 5.35
C ASP A 39 -28.28 13.95 6.35
N ARG A 40 -28.16 12.89 7.16
CA ARG A 40 -27.03 12.73 8.08
C ARG A 40 -25.71 12.49 7.35
N ALA A 41 -25.71 11.66 6.31
CA ALA A 41 -24.54 11.42 5.47
C ALA A 41 -24.08 12.71 4.78
N ALA A 42 -25.03 13.49 4.23
CA ALA A 42 -24.71 14.77 3.62
C ALA A 42 -24.12 15.79 4.62
N ALA A 43 -24.65 15.83 5.86
CA ALA A 43 -24.12 16.71 6.90
C ALA A 43 -22.68 16.33 7.28
N ILE A 44 -22.37 15.03 7.44
CA ILE A 44 -21.02 14.54 7.72
C ILE A 44 -20.09 14.88 6.55
N GLN A 45 -20.54 14.66 5.30
CA GLN A 45 -19.75 15.00 4.13
C GLN A 45 -19.41 16.49 4.07
N ALA A 46 -20.38 17.38 4.39
CA ALA A 46 -20.14 18.82 4.43
C ALA A 46 -19.14 19.24 5.52
N GLU A 47 -19.13 18.57 6.67
CA GLU A 47 -18.12 18.78 7.73
C GLU A 47 -16.74 18.36 7.23
N ILE A 48 -16.60 17.19 6.59
CA ILE A 48 -15.35 16.71 6.00
C ILE A 48 -14.85 17.68 4.92
N ASP A 49 -15.72 18.10 3.99
CA ASP A 49 -15.34 19.01 2.92
C ASP A 49 -14.89 20.38 3.46
N LYS A 50 -15.47 20.85 4.56
CA LYS A 50 -15.06 22.08 5.21
C LYS A 50 -13.69 21.98 5.87
N GLU A 51 -13.37 20.84 6.48
CA GLU A 51 -12.13 20.62 7.23
C GLU A 51 -10.97 20.22 6.30
N TYR A 52 -11.24 19.33 5.33
CA TYR A 52 -10.22 18.68 4.51
C TYR A 52 -10.27 19.07 3.03
N GLY A 53 -11.27 19.84 2.60
CA GLY A 53 -11.48 20.16 1.18
C GLY A 53 -10.72 21.39 0.66
N ALA A 54 -9.95 22.08 1.53
CA ALA A 54 -9.14 23.21 1.08
C ALA A 54 -7.91 22.71 0.31
N ALA A 55 -7.71 23.24 -0.91
CA ALA A 55 -6.52 22.96 -1.71
C ALA A 55 -5.26 23.53 -1.03
N PHE A 56 -4.20 22.74 -0.94
CA PHE A 56 -2.90 23.14 -0.42
C PHE A 56 -1.76 22.94 -1.41
N ALA A 57 -1.98 22.11 -2.43
CA ALA A 57 -1.02 21.80 -3.49
C ALA A 57 -1.73 21.66 -4.84
N LYS A 58 -0.97 21.42 -5.90
CA LYS A 58 -1.48 21.19 -7.24
C LYS A 58 -0.56 20.24 -8.00
N THR A 59 -1.15 19.37 -8.81
CA THR A 59 -0.43 18.54 -9.79
C THR A 59 -0.86 18.88 -11.21
N GLU A 60 0.07 18.82 -12.17
CA GLU A 60 -0.21 19.01 -13.59
C GLU A 60 -0.53 17.70 -14.32
N VAL A 61 -0.32 16.56 -13.65
CA VAL A 61 -0.54 15.21 -14.17
C VAL A 61 -1.35 14.38 -13.19
N ASP A 62 -2.04 13.36 -13.68
CA ASP A 62 -2.65 12.36 -12.79
C ASP A 62 -1.57 11.60 -12.04
N LEU A 63 -1.71 11.49 -10.72
CA LEU A 63 -0.86 10.66 -9.87
C LEU A 63 -1.54 9.29 -9.75
N ASN A 64 -1.00 8.32 -10.48
CA ASN A 64 -1.62 7.02 -10.69
C ASN A 64 -1.69 6.20 -9.41
N GLY A 65 -2.88 6.04 -8.85
CA GLY A 65 -3.22 5.19 -7.73
C GLY A 65 -4.00 3.93 -8.12
N GLU A 66 -4.08 3.62 -9.43
CA GLU A 66 -4.78 2.45 -9.92
C GLU A 66 -4.12 1.17 -9.39
N LYS A 67 -4.96 0.15 -9.27
CA LYS A 67 -4.53 -1.13 -8.72
C LYS A 67 -3.78 -1.96 -9.77
N GLU A 68 -4.33 -2.02 -11.01
CA GLU A 68 -3.86 -2.87 -12.11
C GLU A 68 -4.37 -2.36 -13.47
N PRO A 69 -3.47 -1.98 -14.43
CA PRO A 69 -2.05 -1.77 -14.19
C PRO A 69 -1.80 -0.61 -13.23
N GLY A 70 -0.80 -0.72 -12.37
CA GLY A 70 -0.49 0.33 -11.40
C GLY A 70 0.19 -0.19 -10.13
N ASN A 71 -0.12 0.40 -8.97
CA ASN A 71 0.60 0.23 -7.71
C ASN A 71 0.83 -1.21 -7.26
N ARG A 72 0.10 -2.19 -7.79
CA ARG A 72 0.23 -3.61 -7.42
C ARG A 72 0.93 -4.46 -8.47
N THR A 73 1.35 -3.85 -9.58
CA THR A 73 1.96 -4.55 -10.72
C THR A 73 3.22 -3.89 -11.23
N GLU A 74 3.37 -2.57 -11.00
CA GLU A 74 4.46 -1.76 -11.56
C GLU A 74 4.71 -0.52 -10.71
N GLU A 75 5.85 0.15 -10.95
CA GLU A 75 6.18 1.47 -10.42
C GLU A 75 5.18 2.51 -10.90
N THR A 76 4.77 3.44 -10.01
CA THR A 76 3.87 4.53 -10.36
C THR A 76 4.38 5.85 -9.80
N ASN A 77 4.06 6.96 -10.49
CA ASN A 77 4.43 8.29 -10.04
C ASN A 77 3.82 8.67 -8.67
N LEU A 78 2.68 8.09 -8.28
CA LEU A 78 2.13 8.25 -6.93
C LEU A 78 2.90 7.43 -5.90
N GLY A 79 3.32 6.22 -6.29
CA GLY A 79 4.20 5.38 -5.45
C GLY A 79 5.53 6.06 -5.17
N ASP A 80 6.14 6.66 -6.21
CA ASP A 80 7.38 7.42 -6.10
C ASP A 80 7.21 8.63 -5.18
N LEU A 81 6.16 9.44 -5.39
CA LEU A 81 5.85 10.60 -4.54
C LEU A 81 5.72 10.20 -3.06
N ILE A 82 4.99 9.12 -2.77
CA ILE A 82 4.79 8.65 -1.41
C ILE A 82 6.11 8.20 -0.80
N THR A 83 6.91 7.40 -1.51
CA THR A 83 8.17 6.89 -0.97
C THR A 83 9.24 7.99 -0.83
N ASP A 84 9.28 8.96 -1.75
CA ASP A 84 10.12 10.15 -1.61
C ASP A 84 9.70 10.99 -0.38
N ALA A 85 8.39 11.12 -0.13
CA ALA A 85 7.89 11.80 1.05
C ALA A 85 8.28 11.05 2.35
N LEU A 86 8.30 9.71 2.36
CA LEU A 86 8.78 8.94 3.52
C LEU A 86 10.26 9.21 3.81
N VAL A 87 11.11 9.29 2.77
CA VAL A 87 12.52 9.69 2.93
C VAL A 87 12.61 11.09 3.52
N TRP A 88 11.90 12.05 2.92
CA TRP A 88 11.86 13.43 3.40
C TRP A 88 11.35 13.54 4.85
N GLY A 89 10.25 12.83 5.18
CA GLY A 89 9.68 12.81 6.52
C GLY A 89 10.65 12.27 7.57
N ALA A 90 11.39 11.21 7.26
CA ALA A 90 12.45 10.69 8.12
C ALA A 90 13.57 11.73 8.34
N GLU A 91 14.03 12.36 7.27
CA GLU A 91 15.06 13.41 7.35
C GLU A 91 14.64 14.61 8.21
N GLN A 92 13.36 15.02 8.15
CA GLN A 92 12.82 16.08 9.01
C GLN A 92 12.87 15.73 10.50
N GLN A 93 12.90 14.45 10.85
CA GLN A 93 13.07 13.94 12.22
C GLN A 93 14.55 13.72 12.59
N GLY A 94 15.48 14.04 11.69
CA GLY A 94 16.92 13.88 11.91
C GLY A 94 17.44 12.47 11.63
N GLU A 95 16.60 11.62 11.03
CA GLU A 95 17.01 10.28 10.58
C GLU A 95 17.77 10.37 9.25
N THR A 96 18.66 9.42 9.03
CA THR A 96 19.31 9.21 7.74
C THR A 96 18.90 7.84 7.23
N VAL A 97 18.22 7.79 6.10
CA VAL A 97 17.76 6.56 5.47
C VAL A 97 18.45 6.38 4.11
N ASP A 98 18.69 5.11 3.75
CA ASP A 98 19.27 4.77 2.45
C ASP A 98 18.18 4.69 1.37
N ALA A 99 16.96 4.33 1.77
CA ALA A 99 15.83 4.13 0.86
C ALA A 99 14.50 4.14 1.61
N ALA A 100 13.39 4.15 0.86
CA ALA A 100 12.05 3.91 1.37
C ALA A 100 11.32 2.84 0.57
N ILE A 101 10.42 2.10 1.24
CA ILE A 101 9.55 1.09 0.63
C ILE A 101 8.15 1.22 1.22
N THR A 102 7.14 1.26 0.36
CA THR A 102 5.74 1.09 0.78
C THR A 102 5.05 0.05 -0.08
N ASN A 103 4.02 -0.62 0.47
CA ASN A 103 3.26 -1.62 -0.26
C ASN A 103 2.18 -0.97 -1.13
N GLY A 104 2.06 -1.39 -2.38
CA GLY A 104 1.07 -0.89 -3.33
C GLY A 104 -0.38 -1.09 -2.86
N GLY A 105 -0.61 -2.06 -1.96
CA GLY A 105 -1.89 -2.27 -1.28
C GLY A 105 -2.31 -1.14 -0.35
N GLY A 106 -1.37 -0.36 0.15
CA GLY A 106 -1.60 0.83 0.97
C GLY A 106 -2.15 2.02 0.19
N ILE A 107 -1.88 2.10 -1.12
CA ILE A 107 -2.29 3.17 -2.02
C ILE A 107 -3.66 2.84 -2.62
N ARG A 108 -4.68 3.68 -2.38
CA ARG A 108 -6.09 3.29 -2.59
C ARG A 108 -6.85 4.09 -3.63
N ALA A 109 -6.30 5.20 -4.12
CA ALA A 109 -6.95 6.07 -5.11
C ALA A 109 -5.92 6.81 -5.95
N THR A 110 -6.31 7.20 -7.15
CA THR A 110 -5.61 8.16 -8.02
C THR A 110 -5.93 9.58 -7.55
N ILE A 111 -4.95 10.49 -7.66
CA ILE A 111 -5.18 11.93 -7.57
C ILE A 111 -5.17 12.48 -8.98
N GLU A 112 -6.32 12.98 -9.43
CA GLU A 112 -6.47 13.61 -10.75
C GLU A 112 -5.66 14.91 -10.84
N ALA A 113 -5.22 15.27 -12.06
CA ALA A 113 -4.56 16.55 -12.31
C ALA A 113 -5.46 17.73 -11.87
N GLY A 114 -4.89 18.63 -11.10
CA GLY A 114 -5.64 19.75 -10.54
C GLY A 114 -5.18 20.10 -9.13
N ASP A 115 -6.07 20.70 -8.37
CA ASP A 115 -5.84 21.04 -6.97
C ASP A 115 -5.85 19.78 -6.11
N ILE A 116 -4.93 19.73 -5.13
CA ILE A 116 -4.82 18.62 -4.17
C ILE A 116 -5.28 19.13 -2.81
N THR A 117 -6.15 18.34 -2.17
CA THR A 117 -6.69 18.60 -0.83
C THR A 117 -6.23 17.53 0.16
N LYS A 118 -6.32 17.81 1.47
CA LYS A 118 -6.10 16.79 2.50
C LYS A 118 -7.03 15.59 2.37
N LYS A 119 -8.25 15.82 1.85
CA LYS A 119 -9.22 14.75 1.57
C LYS A 119 -8.69 13.79 0.51
N ASP A 120 -8.03 14.27 -0.54
CA ASP A 120 -7.44 13.43 -1.58
C ASP A 120 -6.33 12.56 -1.00
N VAL A 121 -5.42 13.15 -0.21
CA VAL A 121 -4.34 12.39 0.45
C VAL A 121 -4.90 11.34 1.40
N ASN A 122 -5.89 11.66 2.22
CA ASN A 122 -6.55 10.69 3.12
C ASN A 122 -7.30 9.60 2.35
N THR A 123 -7.80 9.90 1.16
CA THR A 123 -8.44 8.90 0.29
C THR A 123 -7.40 7.93 -0.29
N VAL A 124 -6.22 8.44 -0.62
CA VAL A 124 -5.07 7.64 -1.08
C VAL A 124 -4.52 6.76 0.03
N LEU A 125 -4.34 7.29 1.25
CA LEU A 125 -3.72 6.63 2.41
C LEU A 125 -4.72 6.50 3.59
N PRO A 126 -5.80 5.70 3.47
CA PRO A 126 -6.91 5.72 4.43
C PRO A 126 -6.67 4.89 5.70
N PHE A 127 -5.54 4.22 5.84
CA PHE A 127 -5.32 3.25 6.93
C PHE A 127 -4.77 3.88 8.22
N GLY A 128 -4.33 5.14 8.17
CA GLY A 128 -3.71 5.80 9.31
C GLY A 128 -2.37 5.17 9.70
N ASN A 129 -1.68 4.54 8.75
CA ASN A 129 -0.33 4.02 8.97
C ASN A 129 0.65 5.14 9.31
N THR A 130 1.66 4.82 10.11
CA THR A 130 2.70 5.73 10.56
C THR A 130 4.05 5.40 9.92
N LEU A 131 4.93 6.40 9.87
CA LEU A 131 6.30 6.26 9.36
C LEU A 131 7.17 5.53 10.36
N SER A 132 7.76 4.41 9.95
CA SER A 132 8.68 3.59 10.72
C SER A 132 10.06 3.53 10.07
N ILE A 133 11.09 3.38 10.90
CA ILE A 133 12.48 3.19 10.50
C ILE A 133 12.93 1.80 10.90
N ILE A 134 13.49 1.07 9.92
CA ILE A 134 14.05 -0.26 10.15
C ILE A 134 15.49 -0.35 9.64
N LYS A 135 16.28 -1.27 10.23
CA LYS A 135 17.59 -1.64 9.71
C LYS A 135 17.63 -3.12 9.39
N ILE A 136 17.88 -3.42 8.14
CA ILE A 136 17.91 -4.77 7.57
C ILE A 136 19.19 -5.01 6.80
N THR A 137 19.57 -6.26 6.64
CA THR A 137 20.68 -6.67 5.78
C THR A 137 20.26 -6.63 4.30
N GLY A 138 21.23 -6.59 3.40
CA GLY A 138 20.95 -6.68 1.96
C GLY A 138 20.35 -8.05 1.59
N GLU A 139 20.71 -9.13 2.31
CA GLU A 139 20.08 -10.45 2.12
C GLU A 139 18.58 -10.41 2.47
N GLU A 140 18.19 -9.79 3.59
CA GLU A 140 16.79 -9.59 3.98
C GLU A 140 16.04 -8.68 2.99
N LEU A 141 16.69 -7.64 2.45
CA LEU A 141 16.13 -6.79 1.41
C LEU A 141 15.85 -7.59 0.12
N LEU A 142 16.77 -8.46 -0.29
CA LEU A 142 16.56 -9.38 -1.42
C LEU A 142 15.39 -10.32 -1.16
N GLU A 143 15.31 -10.90 0.05
CA GLU A 143 14.21 -11.80 0.44
C GLU A 143 12.85 -11.12 0.29
N VAL A 144 12.69 -9.93 0.87
CA VAL A 144 11.37 -9.25 0.83
C VAL A 144 11.00 -8.79 -0.56
N LEU A 145 11.95 -8.35 -1.40
CA LEU A 145 11.66 -7.96 -2.78
C LEU A 145 11.33 -9.19 -3.65
N GLU A 146 12.01 -10.33 -3.46
CA GLU A 146 11.67 -11.58 -4.13
C GLU A 146 10.28 -12.06 -3.72
N ALA A 147 9.96 -12.03 -2.41
CA ALA A 147 8.66 -12.43 -1.87
C ALA A 147 7.54 -11.49 -2.30
N SER A 148 7.77 -10.16 -2.31
CA SER A 148 6.73 -9.18 -2.65
C SER A 148 6.42 -9.10 -4.14
N THR A 149 7.26 -9.69 -4.98
CA THR A 149 7.06 -9.77 -6.43
C THR A 149 6.78 -11.18 -6.93
N PHE A 150 6.45 -12.13 -6.04
CA PHE A 150 6.37 -13.57 -6.34
C PHE A 150 5.42 -13.92 -7.49
N CYS A 151 4.35 -13.16 -7.66
CA CYS A 151 3.35 -13.38 -8.72
C CYS A 151 3.41 -12.36 -9.85
N THR A 152 4.35 -11.40 -9.84
CA THR A 152 4.48 -10.42 -10.91
C THR A 152 4.60 -11.13 -12.29
N PRO A 153 3.79 -10.74 -13.32
CA PRO A 153 3.04 -9.49 -13.44
C PRO A 153 1.63 -9.45 -12.82
N GLU A 154 1.17 -10.50 -12.16
CA GLU A 154 -0.12 -10.50 -11.48
C GLU A 154 -0.12 -9.54 -10.28
N ALA A 155 -1.28 -8.93 -10.01
CA ALA A 155 -1.40 -7.91 -8.96
C ALA A 155 -1.35 -8.50 -7.55
N ILE A 156 -0.52 -7.90 -6.69
CA ILE A 156 -0.44 -8.24 -5.26
C ILE A 156 -0.40 -6.98 -4.39
N GLY A 157 -1.06 -7.03 -3.22
CA GLY A 157 -1.03 -5.93 -2.25
C GLY A 157 0.37 -5.59 -1.75
N GLY A 158 1.22 -6.59 -1.60
CA GLY A 158 2.63 -6.43 -1.19
C GLY A 158 3.57 -5.87 -2.26
N PHE A 159 3.14 -5.63 -3.51
CA PHE A 159 4.02 -5.10 -4.54
C PHE A 159 4.74 -3.82 -4.07
N PRO A 160 6.09 -3.74 -4.17
CA PRO A 160 6.85 -2.65 -3.61
C PRO A 160 6.78 -1.38 -4.49
N GLN A 161 6.45 -0.26 -3.89
CA GLN A 161 6.77 1.07 -4.39
C GLN A 161 7.99 1.55 -3.61
N VAL A 162 9.00 2.10 -4.27
CA VAL A 162 10.30 2.35 -3.66
C VAL A 162 10.87 3.72 -3.99
N SER A 163 11.68 4.28 -3.09
CA SER A 163 12.59 5.39 -3.34
C SER A 163 13.99 4.97 -2.93
N GLY A 164 14.99 5.32 -3.75
CA GLY A 164 16.39 5.01 -3.48
C GLY A 164 16.81 3.56 -3.75
N ILE A 165 15.97 2.71 -4.32
CA ILE A 165 16.29 1.33 -4.71
C ILE A 165 16.10 1.17 -6.22
N GLU A 166 17.14 0.74 -6.91
CA GLU A 166 17.05 0.34 -8.32
C GLU A 166 17.13 -1.18 -8.41
N PHE A 167 16.05 -1.82 -8.86
CA PHE A 167 16.00 -3.28 -9.00
C PHE A 167 15.21 -3.71 -10.24
N THR A 168 15.37 -4.97 -10.62
CA THR A 168 14.63 -5.58 -11.72
C THR A 168 14.04 -6.92 -11.30
N VAL A 169 12.91 -7.29 -11.90
CA VAL A 169 12.24 -8.57 -11.71
C VAL A 169 12.20 -9.33 -13.03
N ASP A 170 12.84 -10.49 -13.09
CA ASP A 170 12.80 -11.38 -14.25
C ASP A 170 11.52 -12.23 -14.19
N THR A 171 10.47 -11.76 -14.85
CA THR A 171 9.17 -12.44 -14.90
C THR A 171 9.15 -13.69 -15.76
N THR A 172 10.24 -14.00 -16.48
CA THR A 172 10.38 -15.28 -17.23
C THR A 172 10.69 -16.47 -16.32
N LYS A 173 11.12 -16.18 -15.09
CA LYS A 173 11.43 -17.19 -14.06
C LYS A 173 10.25 -17.36 -13.10
N GLY A 174 10.02 -18.59 -12.67
CA GLY A 174 9.06 -18.89 -11.61
C GLY A 174 9.61 -18.53 -10.22
N TYR A 175 8.72 -18.20 -9.31
CA TYR A 175 9.05 -18.05 -7.89
C TYR A 175 9.42 -19.41 -7.29
N ASP A 176 10.59 -19.52 -6.67
CA ASP A 176 11.04 -20.73 -5.97
C ASP A 176 10.53 -20.68 -4.52
N GLN A 177 9.33 -21.21 -4.31
CA GLN A 177 8.63 -21.16 -3.04
C GLN A 177 9.29 -22.03 -1.99
N GLY A 178 9.61 -21.44 -0.84
CA GLY A 178 10.12 -22.08 0.35
C GLY A 178 9.04 -22.36 1.40
N ASP A 179 9.41 -22.18 2.67
CA ASP A 179 8.51 -22.42 3.80
C ASP A 179 7.49 -21.29 3.96
N GLU A 180 6.31 -21.62 4.50
CA GLU A 180 5.29 -20.64 4.82
C GLU A 180 5.76 -19.72 5.97
N TYR A 181 5.57 -18.41 5.81
CA TYR A 181 5.81 -17.46 6.89
C TYR A 181 4.80 -17.69 8.02
N PRO A 182 5.27 -17.88 9.27
CA PRO A 182 4.41 -18.21 10.40
C PRO A 182 3.22 -17.26 10.56
N GLY A 183 2.00 -17.83 10.58
CA GLY A 183 0.77 -17.06 10.80
C GLY A 183 0.29 -16.25 9.59
N THR A 184 0.86 -16.46 8.42
CA THR A 184 0.46 -15.80 7.16
C THR A 184 0.01 -16.83 6.12
N THR A 185 -0.36 -16.37 4.93
CA THR A 185 -0.61 -17.20 3.74
C THR A 185 0.48 -17.02 2.69
N TYR A 186 1.58 -16.36 3.06
CA TYR A 186 2.71 -16.09 2.18
C TYR A 186 3.88 -17.04 2.49
N PHE A 187 4.80 -17.14 1.56
CA PHE A 187 5.92 -18.07 1.61
C PHE A 187 7.25 -17.33 1.41
N ALA A 188 8.25 -17.72 2.16
CA ALA A 188 9.61 -17.25 1.94
C ALA A 188 10.12 -17.75 0.57
N PRO A 189 11.02 -17.04 -0.11
CA PRO A 189 11.75 -17.61 -1.23
C PRO A 189 12.73 -18.67 -0.74
N LYS A 190 12.78 -19.81 -1.42
CA LYS A 190 13.82 -20.81 -1.18
C LYS A 190 15.15 -20.40 -1.78
N THR A 191 15.10 -19.73 -2.93
CA THR A 191 16.25 -19.12 -3.59
C THR A 191 15.85 -17.76 -4.17
N ILE A 192 16.80 -16.83 -4.20
CA ILE A 192 16.63 -15.55 -4.91
C ILE A 192 16.98 -15.79 -6.37
N ASN A 193 16.02 -15.70 -7.26
CA ASN A 193 16.25 -15.98 -8.67
C ASN A 193 15.62 -14.99 -9.64
N ARG A 194 14.63 -14.22 -9.21
CA ARG A 194 13.85 -13.28 -10.04
C ARG A 194 14.33 -11.84 -9.84
N VAL A 195 14.61 -11.46 -8.61
CA VAL A 195 15.00 -10.09 -8.25
C VAL A 195 16.51 -9.90 -8.39
N THR A 196 16.90 -8.78 -8.97
CA THR A 196 18.28 -8.29 -8.96
C THR A 196 18.25 -6.83 -8.52
N ILE A 197 18.85 -6.53 -7.37
CA ILE A 197 19.05 -5.16 -6.90
C ILE A 197 20.34 -4.62 -7.50
N LYS A 198 20.30 -3.44 -8.09
CA LYS A 198 21.45 -2.78 -8.68
C LYS A 198 22.07 -1.78 -7.72
N THR A 199 21.25 -0.88 -7.18
CA THR A 199 21.70 0.16 -6.24
C THR A 199 20.74 0.33 -5.07
N VAL A 200 21.27 0.77 -3.91
CA VAL A 200 20.52 1.26 -2.76
C VAL A 200 21.18 2.54 -2.28
N GLY A 201 20.40 3.61 -2.10
CA GLY A 201 20.91 4.92 -1.73
C GLY A 201 21.92 5.50 -2.75
N GLY A 202 21.76 5.15 -4.03
CA GLY A 202 22.65 5.57 -5.12
C GLY A 202 24.02 4.89 -5.14
N LYS A 203 24.24 3.86 -4.31
CA LYS A 203 25.48 3.06 -4.25
C LYS A 203 25.20 1.64 -4.77
N ASP A 204 26.24 0.99 -5.32
CA ASP A 204 26.13 -0.40 -5.72
C ASP A 204 25.65 -1.27 -4.56
N PHE A 205 24.72 -2.17 -4.85
CA PHE A 205 24.13 -3.04 -3.85
C PHE A 205 25.15 -4.04 -3.28
N ASP A 206 25.17 -4.17 -1.96
CA ASP A 206 25.97 -5.16 -1.24
C ASP A 206 25.05 -6.01 -0.34
N PRO A 207 24.88 -7.32 -0.60
CA PRO A 207 24.04 -8.18 0.20
C PRO A 207 24.49 -8.31 1.67
N ALA A 208 25.77 -8.06 1.97
CA ALA A 208 26.33 -8.11 3.32
C ALA A 208 26.21 -6.77 4.07
N ALA A 209 25.84 -5.68 3.39
CA ALA A 209 25.66 -4.38 4.03
C ALA A 209 24.35 -4.35 4.85
N THR A 210 24.26 -3.38 5.75
CA THR A 210 23.03 -3.04 6.46
C THR A 210 22.49 -1.73 5.90
N TYR A 211 21.20 -1.72 5.58
CA TYR A 211 20.49 -0.58 5.04
C TYR A 211 19.45 -0.05 6.03
N THR A 212 19.35 1.25 6.14
CA THR A 212 18.31 1.93 6.90
C THR A 212 17.16 2.29 5.96
N ILE A 213 15.99 1.71 6.19
CA ILE A 213 14.81 1.83 5.32
C ILE A 213 13.69 2.56 6.06
N ALA A 214 13.10 3.57 5.40
CA ALA A 214 11.85 4.16 5.81
C ALA A 214 10.68 3.32 5.23
N THR A 215 9.70 3.00 6.06
CA THR A 215 8.54 2.21 5.65
C THR A 215 7.32 2.55 6.51
N ASN A 216 6.19 1.90 6.30
CA ASN A 216 5.05 2.06 7.18
C ASN A 216 5.05 1.02 8.32
N ASP A 217 4.34 1.34 9.41
CA ASP A 217 4.21 0.51 10.62
C ASP A 217 3.68 -0.90 10.33
N PHE A 218 2.72 -1.03 9.38
CA PHE A 218 2.18 -2.31 8.96
C PHE A 218 3.25 -3.22 8.35
N MET A 219 4.08 -2.68 7.44
CA MET A 219 5.18 -3.44 6.84
C MET A 219 6.30 -3.69 7.85
N ALA A 220 6.62 -2.69 8.70
CA ALA A 220 7.61 -2.85 9.77
C ALA A 220 7.23 -3.96 10.76
N ALA A 221 5.93 -4.22 10.94
CA ALA A 221 5.41 -5.35 11.72
C ALA A 221 5.38 -6.69 10.96
N GLY A 222 5.86 -6.73 9.71
CA GLY A 222 5.89 -7.93 8.87
C GLY A 222 4.64 -8.16 8.05
N GLY A 223 3.84 -7.12 7.82
CA GLY A 223 2.61 -7.18 7.02
C GLY A 223 2.88 -7.57 5.56
N ASP A 224 1.85 -8.09 4.89
CA ASP A 224 1.94 -8.65 3.54
C ASP A 224 3.09 -9.69 3.45
N THR A 225 3.99 -9.54 2.50
CA THR A 225 5.15 -10.43 2.26
C THR A 225 6.44 -9.97 2.95
N TYR A 226 6.38 -8.93 3.80
CA TYR A 226 7.54 -8.28 4.41
C TYR A 226 7.90 -8.88 5.77
N TYR A 227 7.77 -10.20 5.91
CA TYR A 227 7.97 -10.91 7.17
C TYR A 227 9.35 -10.64 7.82
N ALA A 228 10.41 -10.53 7.02
CA ALA A 228 11.74 -10.23 7.52
C ALA A 228 11.84 -8.85 8.20
N PHE A 229 11.00 -7.89 7.87
CA PHE A 229 11.01 -6.57 8.50
C PHE A 229 10.68 -6.62 9.99
N ALA A 230 9.80 -7.54 10.41
CA ALA A 230 9.48 -7.72 11.84
C ALA A 230 10.68 -8.16 12.68
N ALA A 231 11.68 -8.81 12.06
CA ALA A 231 12.90 -9.26 12.71
C ALA A 231 14.08 -8.28 12.54
N ALA A 232 13.86 -7.11 11.95
CA ALA A 232 14.87 -6.10 11.70
C ALA A 232 15.66 -5.76 12.98
N SER A 233 16.96 -5.56 12.85
CA SER A 233 17.88 -5.29 13.98
C SER A 233 17.56 -3.96 14.71
N VAL A 234 16.94 -3.02 13.99
CA VAL A 234 16.34 -1.78 14.50
C VAL A 234 14.98 -1.67 13.87
N ASN A 235 13.96 -1.41 14.67
CA ASN A 235 12.59 -1.25 14.21
C ASN A 235 11.86 -0.34 15.21
N TYR A 236 11.50 0.87 14.77
CA TYR A 236 10.76 1.81 15.59
C TYR A 236 9.90 2.74 14.74
N ASP A 237 8.80 3.18 15.31
CA ASP A 237 7.83 4.09 14.74
C ASP A 237 8.16 5.54 15.14
N LEU A 238 8.11 6.46 14.18
CA LEU A 238 8.30 7.89 14.43
C LEU A 238 7.02 8.59 14.92
N GLY A 239 5.87 7.91 14.88
CA GLY A 239 4.59 8.46 15.29
C GLY A 239 4.04 9.52 14.32
N LEU A 240 4.60 9.63 13.12
CA LEU A 240 4.11 10.52 12.06
C LEU A 240 3.16 9.75 11.16
N SER A 241 1.96 10.25 10.99
CA SER A 241 0.99 9.68 10.04
C SER A 241 1.49 9.85 8.60
N MET A 242 1.37 8.81 7.78
CA MET A 242 1.81 8.84 6.38
C MET A 242 1.09 9.92 5.57
N ASP A 243 -0.18 10.15 5.83
CA ASP A 243 -0.98 11.18 5.14
C ASP A 243 -0.58 12.61 5.55
N GLU A 244 0.06 12.79 6.70
CA GLU A 244 0.66 14.08 7.10
C GLU A 244 2.07 14.28 6.52
N VAL A 245 2.78 13.19 6.24
CA VAL A 245 4.12 13.23 5.65
C VAL A 245 4.06 13.51 4.15
N VAL A 246 3.09 12.93 3.45
CA VAL A 246 2.83 13.10 2.02
C VAL A 246 2.10 14.42 1.75
#